data_34b87758dde3cc83877af1a9ebda94d3
#
_entry.id   34b87758dde3cc83877af1a9ebda94d3
#
_cell.length_a   1.000
_cell.length_b   1.000
_cell.length_c   1.000
_cell.angle_alpha   90.00
_cell.angle_beta   90.00
_cell.angle_gamma   90.00
#
_symmetry.space_group_name_H-M   'P 1'
#
loop_
_entity.id
_entity.type
_entity.pdbx_description
1 polymer ?
#
loop_
_entity_poly.entity_id
_entity_poly.type
_entity_poly.pdbx_seq_one_letter_code
_entity_poly.pdbx_strand_id
1 'polypeptide(L)'
;MPPIDLPNDQIRRELREIDDLQQSSLPGFRSALRRLFGDAGHTEAEQSAAVIGGLSRRNVLRIGGVTLLGGAVMAACGSSGTKVTSTTAGAPTTGAPTTAGATTTAAAMAAGGDALILRTASSIEELAVAAYQIAIDSGLVKTAAIADAAKLFQAQHKEHSALFQAQTKAAGGTPFTQPNPAILAAIKPTIDALKDEMGIVALAFDLETVAAQTYQANVGTFTDLKLNAAIMTVGAVEARHAAVLAGVLKQGQVPKAFQVTDKATKPGTGV
;
A
#
# COMPACT_ATOMS: atom_id res chain seq x y z
N MET A 1 24.00 24.86 -10.05
CA MET A 1 23.96 23.64 -10.88
C MET A 1 23.24 24.00 -12.18
N PRO A 2 23.73 23.64 -13.36
CA PRO A 2 22.98 23.84 -14.60
C PRO A 2 21.70 23.00 -14.55
N PRO A 3 20.59 23.46 -15.15
CA PRO A 3 19.36 22.70 -15.22
C PRO A 3 19.63 21.41 -16.00
N ILE A 4 19.24 20.27 -15.41
CA ILE A 4 19.23 18.97 -16.10
C ILE A 4 17.99 19.02 -16.99
N ASP A 5 18.18 19.27 -18.27
CA ASP A 5 17.14 19.14 -19.27
C ASP A 5 17.04 17.64 -19.59
N LEU A 6 16.07 16.94 -19.00
CA LEU A 6 15.82 15.54 -19.33
C LEU A 6 15.10 15.50 -20.68
N PRO A 7 15.71 14.93 -21.73
CA PRO A 7 15.05 14.79 -23.01
C PRO A 7 13.77 13.96 -22.88
N ASN A 8 12.73 14.31 -23.65
CA ASN A 8 11.46 13.58 -23.66
C ASN A 8 11.63 12.06 -23.88
N ASP A 9 12.66 11.65 -24.59
CA ASP A 9 13.02 10.24 -24.82
C ASP A 9 13.59 9.56 -23.56
N GLN A 10 14.24 10.29 -22.67
CA GLN A 10 14.68 9.75 -21.37
C GLN A 10 13.49 9.53 -20.43
N ILE A 11 12.56 10.48 -20.32
CA ILE A 11 11.32 10.30 -19.54
C ILE A 11 10.54 9.10 -20.07
N ARG A 12 10.40 8.96 -21.40
CA ARG A 12 9.72 7.81 -22.02
C ARG A 12 10.44 6.47 -21.78
N ARG A 13 11.76 6.48 -21.66
CA ARG A 13 12.54 5.28 -21.31
C ARG A 13 12.28 4.89 -19.86
N GLU A 14 12.38 5.83 -18.95
CA GLU A 14 12.15 5.58 -17.52
C GLU A 14 10.72 5.08 -17.26
N LEU A 15 9.72 5.67 -17.93
CA LEU A 15 8.32 5.20 -17.84
C LEU A 15 8.16 3.78 -18.39
N ARG A 16 8.78 3.46 -19.52
CA ARG A 16 8.75 2.08 -20.05
C ARG A 16 9.50 1.12 -19.14
N GLU A 17 10.62 1.51 -18.57
CA GLU A 17 11.37 0.68 -17.64
C GLU A 17 10.58 0.37 -16.37
N ILE A 18 9.80 1.35 -15.85
CA ILE A 18 8.89 1.15 -14.73
C ILE A 18 7.76 0.18 -15.11
N ASP A 19 7.14 0.37 -16.27
CA ASP A 19 6.09 -0.52 -16.78
C ASP A 19 6.63 -1.92 -17.03
N ASP A 20 7.79 -2.05 -17.68
CA ASP A 20 8.50 -3.32 -17.93
C ASP A 20 8.88 -4.03 -16.61
N LEU A 21 9.36 -3.29 -15.59
CA LEU A 21 9.65 -3.82 -14.26
C LEU A 21 8.38 -4.31 -13.58
N GLN A 22 7.29 -3.57 -13.68
CA GLN A 22 5.99 -3.97 -13.13
C GLN A 22 5.46 -5.19 -13.89
N GLN A 23 5.43 -5.15 -15.21
CA GLN A 23 4.96 -6.25 -16.06
C GLN A 23 5.86 -7.50 -15.93
N SER A 24 7.17 -7.34 -15.82
CA SER A 24 8.10 -8.46 -15.65
C SER A 24 8.02 -9.11 -14.25
N SER A 25 7.67 -8.36 -13.23
CA SER A 25 7.45 -8.89 -11.89
C SER A 25 6.13 -9.67 -11.76
N LEU A 26 5.11 -9.28 -12.53
CA LEU A 26 3.77 -9.89 -12.50
C LEU A 26 3.76 -11.38 -12.90
N PRO A 27 4.47 -11.86 -13.96
CA PRO A 27 4.44 -13.29 -14.30
C PRO A 27 5.03 -14.18 -13.21
N GLY A 28 6.13 -13.76 -12.58
CA GLY A 28 6.73 -14.48 -11.45
C GLY A 28 5.81 -14.50 -10.25
N PHE A 29 5.21 -13.37 -9.94
CA PHE A 29 4.23 -13.22 -8.89
C PHE A 29 2.95 -14.03 -9.19
N ARG A 30 2.36 -13.90 -10.39
CA ARG A 30 1.21 -14.72 -10.85
C ARG A 30 1.51 -16.21 -10.82
N SER A 31 2.72 -16.61 -11.19
CA SER A 31 3.17 -18.01 -11.15
C SER A 31 3.30 -18.53 -9.71
N ALA A 32 3.83 -17.71 -8.80
CA ALA A 32 3.87 -18.00 -7.37
C ALA A 32 2.45 -18.12 -6.78
N LEU A 33 1.55 -17.23 -7.20
CA LEU A 33 0.14 -17.24 -6.81
C LEU A 33 -0.58 -18.52 -7.27
N ARG A 34 -0.43 -18.90 -8.54
CA ARG A 34 -1.02 -20.16 -9.06
C ARG A 34 -0.51 -21.38 -8.33
N ARG A 35 0.78 -21.43 -7.98
CA ARG A 35 1.34 -22.53 -7.19
C ARG A 35 0.79 -22.63 -5.77
N LEU A 36 0.44 -21.48 -5.17
CA LEU A 36 -0.04 -21.41 -3.79
C LEU A 36 -1.57 -21.62 -3.69
N PHE A 37 -2.34 -21.22 -4.70
CA PHE A 37 -3.80 -21.11 -4.60
C PHE A 37 -4.58 -21.84 -5.71
N GLY A 38 -3.90 -22.38 -6.72
CA GLY A 38 -4.56 -23.05 -7.85
C GLY A 38 -5.20 -22.08 -8.85
N ASP A 39 -5.75 -22.65 -9.95
CA ASP A 39 -6.43 -21.91 -11.03
C ASP A 39 -7.92 -21.60 -10.69
N ALA A 40 -8.20 -21.02 -9.54
CA ALA A 40 -9.54 -20.52 -9.27
C ALA A 40 -9.77 -19.24 -10.08
N GLY A 41 -10.81 -19.21 -10.91
CA GLY A 41 -11.14 -18.11 -11.84
C GLY A 41 -11.59 -16.81 -11.15
N HIS A 42 -10.74 -16.25 -10.31
CA HIS A 42 -10.96 -14.99 -9.61
C HIS A 42 -10.38 -13.82 -10.42
N THR A 43 -11.01 -12.65 -10.32
CA THR A 43 -10.46 -11.39 -10.84
C THR A 43 -9.11 -11.08 -10.24
N GLU A 44 -8.27 -10.25 -10.90
CA GLU A 44 -6.94 -9.90 -10.37
C GLU A 44 -7.00 -9.30 -8.95
N ALA A 45 -8.03 -8.54 -8.63
CA ALA A 45 -8.27 -8.00 -7.29
C ALA A 45 -8.62 -9.09 -6.27
N GLU A 46 -9.44 -10.07 -6.66
CA GLU A 46 -9.77 -11.22 -5.80
C GLU A 46 -8.59 -12.16 -5.62
N GLN A 47 -7.76 -12.34 -6.65
CA GLN A 47 -6.51 -13.10 -6.55
C GLN A 47 -5.50 -12.42 -5.61
N SER A 48 -5.36 -11.10 -5.68
CA SER A 48 -4.52 -10.34 -4.75
C SER A 48 -5.02 -10.47 -3.31
N ALA A 49 -6.34 -10.39 -3.10
CA ALA A 49 -6.97 -10.57 -1.80
C ALA A 49 -6.80 -12.00 -1.25
N ALA A 50 -6.91 -13.02 -2.10
CA ALA A 50 -6.73 -14.43 -1.73
C ALA A 50 -5.28 -14.75 -1.32
N VAL A 51 -4.30 -14.13 -2.00
CA VAL A 51 -2.87 -14.28 -1.65
C VAL A 51 -2.58 -13.82 -0.24
N ILE A 52 -3.08 -12.64 0.12
CA ILE A 52 -2.89 -12.06 1.44
C ILE A 52 -3.64 -12.90 2.47
N GLY A 53 -4.83 -13.44 2.12
CA GLY A 53 -5.62 -14.35 2.94
C GLY A 53 -4.96 -15.70 3.25
N GLY A 54 -4.13 -16.23 2.36
CA GLY A 54 -3.52 -17.57 2.44
C GLY A 54 -2.15 -17.66 3.11
N LEU A 55 -1.48 -16.55 3.40
CA LEU A 55 -0.15 -16.53 4.01
C LEU A 55 -0.22 -16.86 5.51
N SER A 56 -0.27 -18.15 5.86
CA SER A 56 -0.07 -18.57 7.24
C SER A 56 1.42 -18.49 7.62
N ARG A 57 1.74 -18.26 8.91
CA ARG A 57 3.12 -18.23 9.44
C ARG A 57 3.95 -19.45 9.03
N ARG A 58 3.31 -20.62 8.90
CA ARG A 58 3.95 -21.88 8.46
C ARG A 58 4.39 -21.84 6.98
N ASN A 59 3.63 -21.15 6.12
CA ASN A 59 3.94 -21.08 4.69
C ASN A 59 5.03 -20.05 4.39
N VAL A 60 5.08 -18.93 5.12
CA VAL A 60 6.16 -17.95 5.02
C VAL A 60 7.51 -18.56 5.41
N LEU A 61 7.56 -19.38 6.46
CA LEU A 61 8.79 -20.08 6.87
C LEU A 61 9.23 -21.16 5.87
N ARG A 62 8.31 -21.77 5.13
CA ARG A 62 8.65 -22.74 4.08
C ARG A 62 9.16 -22.09 2.79
N ILE A 63 8.68 -20.90 2.46
CA ILE A 63 9.13 -20.14 1.28
C ILE A 63 10.46 -19.45 1.56
N GLY A 64 10.70 -18.95 2.77
CA GLY A 64 11.96 -18.33 3.19
C GLY A 64 13.12 -19.31 3.36
N GLY A 65 12.84 -20.62 3.46
CA GLY A 65 13.86 -21.66 3.67
C GLY A 65 14.62 -22.13 2.43
N VAL A 66 14.25 -21.70 1.23
CA VAL A 66 14.82 -22.21 -0.04
C VAL A 66 15.83 -21.28 -0.70
N THR A 67 16.05 -20.08 -0.20
CA THR A 67 16.94 -19.10 -0.86
C THR A 67 18.11 -18.55 -0.03
N LEU A 68 18.53 -19.28 1.04
CA LEU A 68 19.76 -18.93 1.78
C LEU A 68 20.74 -20.08 1.83
N LEU A 69 21.28 -20.48 0.66
CA LEU A 69 22.57 -21.11 0.58
C LEU A 69 23.60 -20.01 0.23
N GLY A 70 24.24 -19.47 1.23
CA GLY A 70 25.36 -18.56 1.04
C GLY A 70 25.47 -17.49 2.10
N GLY A 71 26.04 -17.81 3.27
CA GLY A 71 26.44 -16.79 4.23
C GLY A 71 26.29 -17.24 5.69
N ALA A 72 27.32 -17.89 6.19
CA ALA A 72 27.50 -18.16 7.61
C ALA A 72 27.59 -16.86 8.38
N VAL A 73 26.86 -16.72 9.50
CA VAL A 73 27.37 -15.99 10.68
C VAL A 73 26.66 -16.48 11.95
N MET A 74 27.44 -17.13 12.81
CA MET A 74 27.56 -17.00 14.26
C MET A 74 26.34 -17.28 15.14
N ALA A 75 26.42 -18.45 15.71
CA ALA A 75 25.81 -18.79 16.99
C ALA A 75 26.42 -17.96 18.14
N ALA A 76 25.60 -17.50 19.03
CA ALA A 76 25.99 -17.16 20.40
C ALA A 76 24.98 -17.78 21.38
N CYS A 77 25.39 -18.82 21.96
CA CYS A 77 25.23 -19.47 23.24
C CYS A 77 24.35 -18.79 24.31
N GLY A 78 23.59 -19.63 24.97
CA GLY A 78 23.00 -19.36 26.27
C GLY A 78 22.10 -20.50 26.73
N SER A 79 22.69 -21.66 27.09
CA SER A 79 21.99 -22.74 27.79
C SER A 79 21.90 -22.39 29.28
N SER A 80 20.71 -22.52 29.84
CA SER A 80 20.52 -22.85 31.25
C SER A 80 19.18 -23.58 31.38
N GLY A 81 19.27 -24.89 31.57
CA GLY A 81 18.15 -25.71 31.91
C GLY A 81 17.76 -25.48 33.38
N THR A 82 16.47 -25.46 33.63
CA THR A 82 15.92 -25.75 34.96
C THR A 82 14.70 -26.62 34.77
N LYS A 83 14.85 -27.89 35.21
CA LYS A 83 13.76 -28.81 35.44
C LYS A 83 12.91 -28.29 36.59
N VAL A 84 11.61 -28.20 36.39
CA VAL A 84 10.65 -28.08 37.50
C VAL A 84 9.70 -29.26 37.43
N THR A 85 9.74 -29.99 38.50
CA THR A 85 8.97 -31.19 38.83
C THR A 85 7.50 -30.80 39.07
N SER A 86 6.57 -31.60 38.50
CA SER A 86 5.15 -31.49 38.76
C SER A 86 4.82 -32.09 40.14
N THR A 87 4.07 -31.33 40.93
CA THR A 87 3.31 -31.87 42.07
C THR A 87 1.83 -31.52 41.89
N THR A 88 1.05 -32.59 41.89
CA THR A 88 -0.41 -32.60 41.83
C THR A 88 -0.97 -32.23 43.21
N ALA A 89 -1.91 -31.30 43.31
CA ALA A 89 -2.86 -31.22 44.40
C ALA A 89 -4.11 -30.39 44.04
N GLY A 90 -5.26 -31.04 44.06
CA GLY A 90 -6.57 -30.68 44.54
C GLY A 90 -7.27 -29.43 44.03
N ALA A 91 -8.39 -29.63 43.31
CA ALA A 91 -9.38 -28.59 42.98
C ALA A 91 -10.13 -28.09 44.24
N PRO A 92 -10.70 -26.84 44.16
CA PRO A 92 -12.13 -26.77 44.18
C PRO A 92 -12.73 -25.89 43.04
N THR A 93 -13.85 -26.36 42.54
CA THR A 93 -14.75 -25.74 41.60
C THR A 93 -15.35 -24.45 42.14
N THR A 94 -15.11 -23.32 41.49
CA THR A 94 -16.02 -22.17 41.58
C THR A 94 -16.13 -21.58 40.16
N GLY A 95 -17.40 -21.32 39.77
CA GLY A 95 -17.79 -20.98 38.39
C GLY A 95 -17.07 -19.81 37.80
N ALA A 96 -16.60 -20.00 36.55
CA ALA A 96 -16.08 -18.94 35.72
C ALA A 96 -17.26 -18.13 35.13
N PRO A 97 -17.21 -16.80 35.16
CA PRO A 97 -18.10 -16.00 34.33
C PRO A 97 -17.61 -16.11 32.90
N THR A 98 -18.54 -16.39 32.00
CA THR A 98 -18.34 -16.52 30.56
C THR A 98 -17.73 -15.24 29.96
N THR A 99 -16.45 -15.25 29.66
CA THR A 99 -15.69 -14.17 28.96
C THR A 99 -15.95 -14.14 27.45
N ALA A 100 -17.03 -14.74 26.95
CA ALA A 100 -17.36 -14.76 25.51
C ALA A 100 -17.70 -13.37 24.93
N GLY A 101 -18.20 -12.44 25.76
CA GLY A 101 -18.59 -11.10 25.30
C GLY A 101 -17.40 -10.15 25.06
N ALA A 102 -16.35 -10.23 25.86
CA ALA A 102 -15.20 -9.34 25.76
C ALA A 102 -14.30 -9.65 24.54
N THR A 103 -14.15 -10.94 24.19
CA THR A 103 -13.32 -11.36 23.06
C THR A 103 -13.97 -11.01 21.72
N THR A 104 -15.30 -11.12 21.61
CA THR A 104 -16.04 -10.73 20.40
C THR A 104 -16.06 -9.21 20.21
N THR A 105 -16.18 -8.44 21.29
CA THR A 105 -16.16 -6.97 21.23
C THR A 105 -14.76 -6.45 20.86
N ALA A 106 -13.69 -6.99 21.42
CA ALA A 106 -12.32 -6.63 21.08
C ALA A 106 -11.96 -7.01 19.63
N ALA A 107 -12.36 -8.19 19.15
CA ALA A 107 -12.17 -8.62 17.78
C ALA A 107 -12.99 -7.75 16.79
N ALA A 108 -14.21 -7.37 17.13
CA ALA A 108 -15.03 -6.49 16.30
C ALA A 108 -14.50 -5.05 16.26
N MET A 109 -13.99 -4.53 17.37
CA MET A 109 -13.33 -3.21 17.41
C MET A 109 -12.00 -3.21 16.65
N ALA A 110 -11.24 -4.30 16.73
CA ALA A 110 -9.99 -4.49 16.00
C ALA A 110 -10.24 -4.59 14.47
N ALA A 111 -11.23 -5.37 14.05
CA ALA A 111 -11.66 -5.46 12.65
C ALA A 111 -12.18 -4.11 12.12
N GLY A 112 -12.87 -3.33 12.96
CA GLY A 112 -13.30 -1.96 12.63
C GLY A 112 -12.13 -1.01 12.40
N GLY A 113 -11.03 -1.20 13.13
CA GLY A 113 -9.79 -0.44 12.95
C GLY A 113 -9.13 -0.69 11.60
N ASP A 114 -8.98 -1.95 11.20
CA ASP A 114 -8.42 -2.33 9.91
C ASP A 114 -9.27 -1.81 8.74
N ALA A 115 -10.61 -1.98 8.84
CA ALA A 115 -11.53 -1.46 7.84
C ALA A 115 -11.44 0.08 7.72
N LEU A 116 -11.23 0.80 8.81
CA LEU A 116 -11.09 2.25 8.79
C LEU A 116 -9.81 2.71 8.07
N ILE A 117 -8.69 2.03 8.31
CA ILE A 117 -7.44 2.27 7.60
C ILE A 117 -7.61 2.03 6.10
N LEU A 118 -8.21 0.89 5.72
CA LEU A 118 -8.45 0.52 4.32
C LEU A 118 -9.43 1.47 3.62
N ARG A 119 -10.46 1.96 4.31
CA ARG A 119 -11.39 2.98 3.79
C ARG A 119 -10.66 4.30 3.52
N THR A 120 -9.78 4.71 4.44
CA THR A 120 -8.96 5.90 4.26
C THR A 120 -8.03 5.73 3.05
N ALA A 121 -7.36 4.58 2.92
CA ALA A 121 -6.54 4.28 1.77
C ALA A 121 -7.35 4.33 0.46
N SER A 122 -8.49 3.62 0.40
CA SER A 122 -9.38 3.64 -0.77
C SER A 122 -9.82 5.07 -1.15
N SER A 123 -10.13 5.92 -0.17
CA SER A 123 -10.54 7.31 -0.43
C SER A 123 -9.42 8.18 -1.03
N ILE A 124 -8.17 7.90 -0.68
CA ILE A 124 -6.99 8.55 -1.24
C ILE A 124 -6.79 8.10 -2.70
N GLU A 125 -6.96 6.81 -2.98
CA GLU A 125 -6.90 6.30 -4.35
C GLU A 125 -8.00 6.90 -5.24
N GLU A 126 -9.23 6.97 -4.76
CA GLU A 126 -10.33 7.61 -5.49
C GLU A 126 -10.06 9.10 -5.73
N LEU A 127 -9.41 9.77 -4.77
CA LEU A 127 -8.98 11.16 -4.96
C LEU A 127 -7.91 11.27 -6.05
N ALA A 128 -6.94 10.37 -6.08
CA ALA A 128 -5.91 10.34 -7.11
C ALA A 128 -6.53 10.08 -8.49
N VAL A 129 -7.44 9.11 -8.61
CA VAL A 129 -8.20 8.86 -9.86
C VAL A 129 -8.89 10.14 -10.35
N ALA A 130 -9.57 10.87 -9.46
CA ALA A 130 -10.25 12.11 -9.80
C ALA A 130 -9.26 13.24 -10.18
N ALA A 131 -8.17 13.38 -9.43
CA ALA A 131 -7.16 14.40 -9.69
C ALA A 131 -6.46 14.18 -11.05
N TYR A 132 -6.09 12.94 -11.37
CA TYR A 132 -5.54 12.61 -12.68
C TYR A 132 -6.57 12.81 -13.80
N GLN A 133 -7.86 12.55 -13.57
CA GLN A 133 -8.88 12.84 -14.56
C GLN A 133 -8.98 14.36 -14.82
N ILE A 134 -8.98 15.19 -13.77
CA ILE A 134 -8.94 16.64 -13.90
C ILE A 134 -7.70 17.10 -14.69
N ALA A 135 -6.54 16.52 -14.41
CA ALA A 135 -5.31 16.84 -15.13
C ALA A 135 -5.41 16.49 -16.63
N ILE A 136 -5.94 15.31 -16.97
CA ILE A 136 -6.12 14.83 -18.35
C ILE A 136 -7.10 15.76 -19.11
N ASP A 137 -8.21 16.15 -18.47
CA ASP A 137 -9.27 16.93 -19.08
C ASP A 137 -8.97 18.44 -19.13
N SER A 138 -8.01 18.92 -18.33
CA SER A 138 -7.69 20.35 -18.19
C SER A 138 -7.20 21.02 -19.48
N GLY A 139 -6.68 20.24 -20.41
CA GLY A 139 -5.98 20.74 -21.57
C GLY A 139 -4.69 21.50 -21.26
N LEU A 140 -4.21 21.51 -20.01
CA LEU A 140 -2.95 22.13 -19.60
C LEU A 140 -1.74 21.23 -19.84
N VAL A 141 -1.92 19.90 -19.82
CA VAL A 141 -0.85 18.92 -20.09
C VAL A 141 -0.57 18.89 -21.59
N LYS A 142 0.62 19.36 -21.98
CA LYS A 142 1.04 19.50 -23.39
C LYS A 142 2.10 18.48 -23.78
N THR A 143 2.92 18.04 -22.83
CA THR A 143 4.00 17.06 -23.06
C THR A 143 3.42 15.66 -23.14
N ALA A 144 3.60 15.00 -24.28
CA ALA A 144 3.03 13.66 -24.50
C ALA A 144 3.45 12.65 -23.42
N ALA A 145 4.73 12.67 -23.01
CA ALA A 145 5.21 11.76 -21.95
C ALA A 145 4.50 12.00 -20.61
N ILE A 146 4.18 13.25 -20.26
CA ILE A 146 3.45 13.59 -19.03
C ILE A 146 1.98 13.14 -19.15
N ALA A 147 1.37 13.32 -20.31
CA ALA A 147 0.00 12.83 -20.57
C ALA A 147 -0.09 11.30 -20.49
N ASP A 148 0.89 10.60 -21.04
CA ASP A 148 0.95 9.13 -20.98
C ASP A 148 1.15 8.64 -19.52
N ALA A 149 2.04 9.32 -18.75
CA ALA A 149 2.22 9.03 -17.33
C ALA A 149 0.94 9.27 -16.53
N ALA A 150 0.23 10.37 -16.76
CA ALA A 150 -1.02 10.67 -16.07
C ALA A 150 -2.08 9.58 -16.29
N LYS A 151 -2.21 9.06 -17.52
CA LYS A 151 -3.13 7.96 -17.84
C LYS A 151 -2.69 6.66 -17.18
N LEU A 152 -1.40 6.34 -17.20
CA LEU A 152 -0.85 5.14 -16.58
C LEU A 152 -1.09 5.17 -15.06
N PHE A 153 -0.71 6.25 -14.39
CA PHE A 153 -0.87 6.37 -12.94
C PHE A 153 -2.35 6.34 -12.54
N GLN A 154 -3.23 7.02 -13.30
CA GLN A 154 -4.67 6.91 -13.07
C GLN A 154 -5.17 5.47 -13.13
N ALA A 155 -4.71 4.69 -14.12
CA ALA A 155 -5.11 3.28 -14.25
C ALA A 155 -4.64 2.46 -13.03
N GLN A 156 -3.41 2.69 -12.55
CA GLN A 156 -2.87 2.01 -11.38
C GLN A 156 -3.64 2.38 -10.10
N HIS A 157 -3.99 3.65 -9.90
CA HIS A 157 -4.85 4.07 -8.78
C HIS A 157 -6.23 3.41 -8.78
N LYS A 158 -6.82 3.16 -9.96
CA LYS A 158 -8.08 2.40 -10.05
C LYS A 158 -7.91 0.96 -9.54
N GLU A 159 -6.79 0.30 -9.86
CA GLU A 159 -6.48 -1.04 -9.36
C GLU A 159 -6.21 -1.03 -7.84
N HIS A 160 -5.47 -0.04 -7.35
CA HIS A 160 -5.20 0.13 -5.92
C HIS A 160 -6.49 0.37 -5.13
N SER A 161 -7.38 1.23 -5.63
CA SER A 161 -8.70 1.47 -5.02
C SER A 161 -9.51 0.18 -4.96
N ALA A 162 -9.58 -0.58 -6.05
CA ALA A 162 -10.30 -1.87 -6.10
C ALA A 162 -9.75 -2.85 -5.05
N LEU A 163 -8.42 -2.93 -4.89
CA LEU A 163 -7.77 -3.76 -3.88
C LEU A 163 -8.22 -3.35 -2.47
N PHE A 164 -8.11 -2.06 -2.11
CA PHE A 164 -8.47 -1.59 -0.77
C PHE A 164 -9.96 -1.74 -0.48
N GLN A 165 -10.83 -1.55 -1.47
CA GLN A 165 -12.27 -1.81 -1.36
C GLN A 165 -12.58 -3.29 -1.09
N ALA A 166 -11.90 -4.20 -1.80
CA ALA A 166 -12.03 -5.64 -1.57
C ALA A 166 -11.55 -6.04 -0.16
N GLN A 167 -10.40 -5.51 0.27
CA GLN A 167 -9.88 -5.74 1.62
C GLN A 167 -10.78 -5.15 2.71
N THR A 168 -11.39 -3.99 2.47
CA THR A 168 -12.39 -3.41 3.39
C THR A 168 -13.56 -4.36 3.61
N LYS A 169 -14.10 -4.95 2.51
CA LYS A 169 -15.18 -5.95 2.61
C LYS A 169 -14.72 -7.19 3.37
N ALA A 170 -13.53 -7.69 3.09
CA ALA A 170 -12.96 -8.86 3.76
C ALA A 170 -12.75 -8.61 5.27
N ALA A 171 -12.43 -7.37 5.67
CA ALA A 171 -12.33 -6.94 7.06
C ALA A 171 -13.71 -6.65 7.71
N GLY A 172 -14.82 -6.93 7.03
CA GLY A 172 -16.18 -6.72 7.53
C GLY A 172 -16.67 -5.27 7.47
N GLY A 173 -15.93 -4.38 6.79
CA GLY A 173 -16.30 -2.98 6.61
C GLY A 173 -17.08 -2.71 5.32
N THR A 174 -17.67 -1.52 5.23
CA THR A 174 -18.27 -0.99 4.00
C THR A 174 -17.22 -0.21 3.21
N PRO A 175 -16.94 -0.55 1.95
CA PRO A 175 -15.97 0.16 1.13
C PRO A 175 -16.31 1.64 0.99
N PHE A 176 -15.28 2.47 0.90
CA PHE A 176 -15.42 3.88 0.56
C PHE A 176 -15.03 4.07 -0.92
N THR A 177 -15.94 4.64 -1.71
CA THR A 177 -15.86 4.66 -3.18
C THR A 177 -15.89 6.08 -3.75
N GLN A 178 -15.56 7.08 -2.92
CA GLN A 178 -15.55 8.48 -3.30
C GLN A 178 -14.17 9.10 -3.06
N PRO A 179 -13.80 10.15 -3.79
CA PRO A 179 -12.62 10.94 -3.46
C PRO A 179 -12.65 11.41 -2.01
N ASN A 180 -11.50 11.37 -1.32
CA ASN A 180 -11.42 11.83 0.06
C ASN A 180 -11.87 13.28 0.17
N PRO A 181 -13.01 13.59 0.82
CA PRO A 181 -13.59 14.92 0.82
C PRO A 181 -12.76 15.93 1.62
N ALA A 182 -12.07 15.48 2.68
CA ALA A 182 -11.25 16.36 3.50
C ALA A 182 -9.99 16.81 2.74
N ILE A 183 -9.31 15.90 2.06
CA ILE A 183 -8.13 16.23 1.24
C ILE A 183 -8.57 17.03 0.02
N LEU A 184 -9.65 16.63 -0.65
CA LEU A 184 -10.18 17.37 -1.81
C LEU A 184 -10.50 18.82 -1.47
N ALA A 185 -11.15 19.06 -0.33
CA ALA A 185 -11.42 20.41 0.15
C ALA A 185 -10.13 21.21 0.40
N ALA A 186 -9.11 20.55 0.97
CA ALA A 186 -7.84 21.20 1.26
C ALA A 186 -7.05 21.58 -0.02
N ILE A 187 -7.10 20.75 -1.07
CA ILE A 187 -6.38 20.98 -2.33
C ILE A 187 -7.20 21.79 -3.37
N LYS A 188 -8.49 21.97 -3.15
CA LYS A 188 -9.36 22.66 -4.11
C LYS A 188 -8.82 24.05 -4.51
N PRO A 189 -8.35 24.90 -3.60
CA PRO A 189 -7.78 26.20 -3.99
C PRO A 189 -6.55 26.04 -4.91
N THR A 190 -5.74 25.01 -4.72
CA THR A 190 -4.60 24.70 -5.59
C THR A 190 -5.08 24.25 -6.97
N ILE A 191 -6.10 23.39 -7.04
CA ILE A 191 -6.71 22.97 -8.31
C ILE A 191 -7.27 24.17 -9.09
N ASP A 192 -8.02 25.04 -8.41
CA ASP A 192 -8.63 26.23 -9.02
C ASP A 192 -7.57 27.24 -9.53
N ALA A 193 -6.37 27.23 -8.95
CA ALA A 193 -5.26 28.10 -9.31
C ALA A 193 -4.31 27.53 -10.39
N LEU A 194 -4.53 26.29 -10.86
CA LEU A 194 -3.68 25.65 -11.88
C LEU A 194 -3.72 26.44 -13.19
N LYS A 195 -2.54 26.72 -13.75
CA LYS A 195 -2.39 27.51 -14.99
C LYS A 195 -1.52 26.83 -16.04
N ASP A 196 -0.73 25.85 -15.66
CA ASP A 196 0.25 25.21 -16.53
C ASP A 196 0.50 23.74 -16.13
N GLU A 197 1.24 23.04 -16.98
CA GLU A 197 1.61 21.65 -16.82
C GLU A 197 2.42 21.42 -15.54
N MET A 198 3.33 22.34 -15.21
CA MET A 198 4.22 22.14 -14.05
C MET A 198 3.47 22.27 -12.74
N GLY A 199 2.45 23.11 -12.67
CA GLY A 199 1.53 23.18 -11.52
C GLY A 199 0.77 21.87 -11.32
N ILE A 200 0.31 21.24 -12.41
CA ILE A 200 -0.34 19.92 -12.38
C ILE A 200 0.64 18.86 -11.85
N VAL A 201 1.87 18.83 -12.38
CA VAL A 201 2.89 17.87 -11.94
C VAL A 201 3.25 18.07 -10.47
N ALA A 202 3.32 19.31 -9.99
CA ALA A 202 3.59 19.61 -8.59
C ALA A 202 2.46 19.13 -7.66
N LEU A 203 1.20 19.37 -8.04
CA LEU A 203 0.06 18.85 -7.28
C LEU A 203 0.02 17.33 -7.26
N ALA A 204 0.27 16.68 -8.40
CA ALA A 204 0.35 15.22 -8.47
C ALA A 204 1.47 14.69 -7.56
N PHE A 205 2.67 15.28 -7.60
CA PHE A 205 3.79 14.92 -6.72
C PHE A 205 3.43 14.99 -5.23
N ASP A 206 2.71 16.04 -4.84
CA ASP A 206 2.25 16.17 -3.44
C ASP A 206 1.24 15.08 -3.06
N LEU A 207 0.30 14.75 -3.95
CA LEU A 207 -0.69 13.70 -3.70
C LEU A 207 -0.06 12.31 -3.61
N GLU A 208 0.86 11.97 -4.53
CA GLU A 208 1.62 10.72 -4.48
C GLU A 208 2.46 10.61 -3.20
N THR A 209 3.05 11.75 -2.79
CA THR A 209 3.81 11.81 -1.53
C THR A 209 2.91 11.55 -0.32
N VAL A 210 1.71 12.12 -0.28
CA VAL A 210 0.71 11.88 0.77
C VAL A 210 0.30 10.41 0.78
N ALA A 211 0.01 9.80 -0.37
CA ALA A 211 -0.36 8.40 -0.48
C ALA A 211 0.76 7.48 0.02
N ALA A 212 1.98 7.62 -0.51
CA ALA A 212 3.15 6.83 -0.12
C ALA A 212 3.42 6.91 1.40
N GLN A 213 3.40 8.11 1.97
CA GLN A 213 3.62 8.32 3.39
C GLN A 213 2.49 7.77 4.26
N THR A 214 1.24 7.87 3.79
CA THR A 214 0.07 7.31 4.50
C THR A 214 0.17 5.80 4.58
N TYR A 215 0.53 5.14 3.49
CA TYR A 215 0.65 3.68 3.46
C TYR A 215 1.83 3.22 4.31
N GLN A 216 2.96 3.91 4.24
CA GLN A 216 4.11 3.65 5.12
C GLN A 216 3.75 3.80 6.60
N ALA A 217 3.03 4.85 6.99
CA ALA A 217 2.66 5.14 8.37
C ALA A 217 1.72 4.08 8.98
N ASN A 218 0.95 3.37 8.13
CA ASN A 218 0.01 2.34 8.57
C ASN A 218 0.59 0.93 8.57
N VAL A 219 1.85 0.73 8.11
CA VAL A 219 2.53 -0.56 8.23
C VAL A 219 2.74 -0.91 9.69
N GLY A 220 2.35 -2.10 10.08
CA GLY A 220 2.46 -2.59 11.45
C GLY A 220 1.30 -2.17 12.37
N THR A 221 0.36 -1.36 11.89
CA THR A 221 -0.81 -0.92 12.69
C THR A 221 -2.03 -1.82 12.53
N PHE A 222 -2.08 -2.64 11.46
CA PHE A 222 -3.19 -3.56 11.22
C PHE A 222 -3.24 -4.69 12.26
N THR A 223 -4.45 -5.02 12.67
CA THR A 223 -4.72 -6.20 13.51
C THR A 223 -4.53 -7.48 12.70
N ASP A 224 -5.04 -7.55 11.45
CA ASP A 224 -4.65 -8.58 10.49
C ASP A 224 -3.32 -8.21 9.83
N LEU A 225 -2.24 -8.82 10.32
CA LEU A 225 -0.89 -8.58 9.84
C LEU A 225 -0.68 -8.84 8.35
N LYS A 226 -1.59 -9.57 7.69
CA LYS A 226 -1.54 -9.82 6.24
C LYS A 226 -1.80 -8.54 5.44
N LEU A 227 -2.56 -7.61 5.99
CA LEU A 227 -2.85 -6.33 5.35
C LEU A 227 -1.60 -5.44 5.21
N ASN A 228 -0.56 -5.67 6.03
CA ASN A 228 0.71 -4.95 5.87
C ASN A 228 1.36 -5.22 4.51
N ALA A 229 1.27 -6.44 4.00
CA ALA A 229 1.80 -6.76 2.66
C ALA A 229 1.01 -6.03 1.57
N ALA A 230 -0.32 -5.97 1.69
CA ALA A 230 -1.18 -5.27 0.73
C ALA A 230 -0.84 -3.78 0.66
N ILE A 231 -0.83 -3.11 1.80
CA ILE A 231 -0.60 -1.66 1.85
C ILE A 231 0.82 -1.31 1.39
N MET A 232 1.83 -2.17 1.67
CA MET A 232 3.20 -1.97 1.20
C MET A 232 3.36 -2.21 -0.29
N THR A 233 2.60 -3.15 -0.88
CA THR A 233 2.60 -3.37 -2.33
C THR A 233 2.18 -2.10 -3.06
N VAL A 234 1.13 -1.43 -2.59
CA VAL A 234 0.67 -0.16 -3.15
C VAL A 234 1.64 0.98 -2.79
N GLY A 235 2.02 1.15 -1.52
CA GLY A 235 2.90 2.23 -1.08
C GLY A 235 4.25 2.29 -1.80
N ALA A 236 4.77 1.14 -2.24
CA ALA A 236 5.99 1.08 -3.05
C ALA A 236 5.76 1.64 -4.47
N VAL A 237 4.56 1.52 -5.03
CA VAL A 237 4.19 2.10 -6.33
C VAL A 237 4.04 3.61 -6.20
N GLU A 238 3.32 4.09 -5.17
CA GLU A 238 3.15 5.53 -4.94
C GLU A 238 4.48 6.26 -4.75
N ALA A 239 5.44 5.63 -4.04
CA ALA A 239 6.78 6.19 -3.91
C ALA A 239 7.52 6.29 -5.26
N ARG A 240 7.27 5.36 -6.20
CA ARG A 240 7.82 5.43 -7.56
C ARG A 240 7.14 6.51 -8.39
N HIS A 241 5.81 6.66 -8.30
CA HIS A 241 5.08 7.76 -8.93
C HIS A 241 5.66 9.11 -8.48
N ALA A 242 5.80 9.30 -7.16
CA ALA A 242 6.40 10.50 -6.60
C ALA A 242 7.83 10.72 -7.13
N ALA A 243 8.67 9.67 -7.22
CA ALA A 243 10.03 9.78 -7.73
C ALA A 243 10.07 10.21 -9.21
N VAL A 244 9.19 9.66 -10.05
CA VAL A 244 9.07 10.06 -11.46
C VAL A 244 8.68 11.53 -11.57
N LEU A 245 7.66 11.96 -10.82
CA LEU A 245 7.18 13.35 -10.84
C LEU A 245 8.25 14.32 -10.27
N ALA A 246 9.00 13.93 -9.24
CA ALA A 246 10.14 14.68 -8.74
C ALA A 246 11.19 14.91 -9.84
N GLY A 247 11.46 13.88 -10.67
CA GLY A 247 12.35 14.01 -11.82
C GLY A 247 11.86 15.04 -12.83
N VAL A 248 10.56 15.04 -13.16
CA VAL A 248 9.95 16.07 -14.05
C VAL A 248 10.08 17.46 -13.44
N LEU A 249 9.92 17.59 -12.12
CA LEU A 249 10.09 18.85 -11.37
C LEU A 249 11.56 19.27 -11.19
N LYS A 250 12.51 18.48 -11.71
CA LYS A 250 13.96 18.70 -11.52
C LYS A 250 14.38 18.69 -10.04
N GLN A 251 13.68 17.91 -9.23
CA GLN A 251 13.98 17.66 -7.83
C GLN A 251 14.73 16.32 -7.68
N GLY A 252 15.36 16.11 -6.52
CA GLY A 252 15.95 14.81 -6.21
C GLY A 252 14.87 13.73 -6.11
N GLN A 253 14.99 12.66 -6.90
CA GLN A 253 14.02 11.56 -6.91
C GLN A 253 14.06 10.75 -5.60
N VAL A 254 15.24 10.60 -5.01
CA VAL A 254 15.45 9.91 -3.73
C VAL A 254 16.29 10.82 -2.81
N PRO A 255 15.72 11.93 -2.31
CA PRO A 255 16.49 12.93 -1.58
C PRO A 255 16.89 12.50 -0.16
N LYS A 256 16.26 11.48 0.38
CA LYS A 256 16.46 10.98 1.76
C LYS A 256 16.67 9.47 1.77
N ALA A 257 17.51 8.98 2.69
CA ALA A 257 17.74 7.54 2.87
C ALA A 257 16.52 6.80 3.47
N PHE A 258 15.66 7.53 4.17
CA PHE A 258 14.46 6.98 4.81
C PHE A 258 13.23 7.80 4.42
N GLN A 259 12.13 7.10 4.13
CA GLN A 259 10.84 7.74 3.91
C GLN A 259 10.31 8.30 5.23
N VAL A 260 9.99 9.58 5.24
CA VAL A 260 9.30 10.25 6.36
C VAL A 260 7.79 10.05 6.23
N THR A 261 7.03 10.31 7.30
CA THR A 261 5.57 10.14 7.35
C THR A 261 4.84 11.39 7.87
N ASP A 262 5.48 12.54 7.74
CA ASP A 262 4.98 13.83 8.22
C ASP A 262 3.75 14.36 7.44
N LYS A 263 3.57 13.89 6.20
CA LYS A 263 2.38 14.20 5.37
C LYS A 263 1.32 13.10 5.40
N ALA A 264 1.48 12.06 6.22
CA ALA A 264 0.56 10.94 6.27
C ALA A 264 -0.85 11.37 6.73
N THR A 265 -1.86 10.90 6.03
CA THR A 265 -3.27 11.07 6.41
C THR A 265 -3.61 10.08 7.53
N LYS A 266 -4.23 10.58 8.60
CA LYS A 266 -4.65 9.74 9.73
C LYS A 266 -5.83 8.85 9.33
N PRO A 267 -5.90 7.58 9.80
CA PRO A 267 -7.07 6.74 9.60
C PRO A 267 -8.37 7.43 10.04
N GLY A 268 -9.40 7.32 9.23
CA GLY A 268 -10.70 7.95 9.47
C GLY A 268 -10.84 9.37 8.92
N THR A 269 -9.76 9.99 8.43
CA THR A 269 -9.87 11.32 7.83
C THR A 269 -10.72 11.26 6.56
N GLY A 270 -11.88 11.91 6.59
CA GLY A 270 -12.77 12.05 5.44
C GLY A 270 -13.55 10.79 5.02
N VAL A 271 -13.65 9.74 5.86
CA VAL A 271 -14.34 8.49 5.53
C VAL A 271 -15.30 8.01 6.62
#